data_fac2363b9547c1d389238ab22f0651e1
#
_entry.id   fac2363b9547c1d389238ab22f0651e1
#
_cell.length_a   1.000
_cell.length_b   1.000
_cell.length_c   1.000
_cell.angle_alpha   90.00
_cell.angle_beta   90.00
_cell.angle_gamma   90.00
#
_symmetry.space_group_name_H-M   'P 1'
#
loop_
_entity.id
_entity.type
_entity.pdbx_description
1 polymer ?
#
loop_
_entity_poly.entity_id
_entity_poly.type
_entity_poly.pdbx_seq_one_letter_code
_entity_poly.pdbx_strand_id
1 'polypeptide(L)'
;FRLVSECLCVLPALGGIRLTAISAKQNQNLSTLEQDILGQTEKIENIFGKVEDITTAKMYRTELVVDGVNIFRDKGQKSILCCRVYSWDKEITDTLPASSFVWHRNSGREDLDADWDSSHKGMKSITVTTEDVTENASFYCEITL
;
A
#
# COMPACT_ATOMS: atom_id res chain seq x y z
N PHE A 1 -3.41 14.78 45.43
CA PHE A 1 -4.88 14.70 45.55
C PHE A 1 -5.38 14.56 46.98
N ARG A 2 -4.67 13.91 47.86
CA ARG A 2 -5.00 13.82 49.31
C ARG A 2 -4.89 15.17 50.04
N LEU A 3 -3.98 16.05 49.63
CA LEU A 3 -3.73 17.34 50.26
C LEU A 3 -4.90 18.35 50.18
N VAL A 4 -5.70 18.26 49.13
CA VAL A 4 -6.86 19.17 48.92
C VAL A 4 -8.06 18.74 49.77
N SER A 5 -8.16 17.45 50.13
CA SER A 5 -9.23 16.89 50.96
C SER A 5 -9.04 17.25 52.44
N GLU A 6 -7.80 17.36 52.91
CA GLU A 6 -7.51 17.69 54.32
C GLU A 6 -7.71 19.17 54.64
N CYS A 7 -7.58 20.06 53.69
CA CYS A 7 -7.88 21.49 53.86
C CYS A 7 -9.38 21.80 53.98
N LEU A 8 -10.25 20.90 53.55
CA LEU A 8 -11.70 21.08 53.53
C LEU A 8 -12.33 20.91 54.91
N CYS A 9 -11.68 20.22 55.86
CA CYS A 9 -12.20 19.92 57.18
C CYS A 9 -12.09 21.08 58.17
N VAL A 10 -11.41 22.18 57.82
CA VAL A 10 -11.10 23.29 58.72
C VAL A 10 -11.88 24.56 58.35
N LEU A 11 -12.67 24.58 57.32
CA LEU A 11 -13.40 25.76 56.84
C LEU A 11 -14.87 25.77 57.31
N PRO A 12 -15.47 26.95 57.64
CA PRO A 12 -16.86 27.04 57.97
C PRO A 12 -17.77 26.54 56.88
N ALA A 13 -18.90 25.94 57.27
CA ALA A 13 -19.77 25.13 56.37
C ALA A 13 -20.11 25.74 55.00
N LEU A 14 -20.26 27.05 54.86
CA LEU A 14 -20.53 27.73 53.60
C LEU A 14 -19.31 27.77 52.65
N GLY A 15 -18.11 27.89 53.22
CA GLY A 15 -16.86 27.86 52.43
C GLY A 15 -16.52 26.43 51.96
N GLY A 16 -16.82 25.43 52.80
CA GLY A 16 -16.62 24.02 52.49
C GLY A 16 -17.42 23.53 51.26
N ILE A 17 -18.70 23.92 51.16
CA ILE A 17 -19.57 23.56 50.03
C ILE A 17 -19.04 24.14 48.72
N ARG A 18 -18.56 25.36 48.76
CA ARG A 18 -18.03 26.05 47.55
C ARG A 18 -16.73 25.41 47.08
N LEU A 19 -15.83 25.07 47.97
CA LEU A 19 -14.59 24.38 47.66
C LEU A 19 -14.82 22.96 47.16
N THR A 20 -15.80 22.24 47.71
CA THR A 20 -16.17 20.90 47.22
C THR A 20 -16.75 20.95 45.83
N ALA A 21 -17.60 21.95 45.53
CA ALA A 21 -18.15 22.13 44.19
C ALA A 21 -17.07 22.47 43.14
N ILE A 22 -16.09 23.30 43.49
CA ILE A 22 -14.94 23.63 42.62
C ILE A 22 -14.07 22.39 42.39
N SER A 23 -13.77 21.63 43.42
CA SER A 23 -12.99 20.40 43.34
C SER A 23 -13.67 19.35 42.49
N ALA A 24 -14.98 19.14 42.60
CA ALA A 24 -15.75 18.22 41.78
C ALA A 24 -15.71 18.63 40.29
N LYS A 25 -15.86 19.92 40.02
CA LYS A 25 -15.78 20.46 38.64
C LYS A 25 -14.38 20.33 38.06
N GLN A 26 -13.34 20.54 38.83
CA GLN A 26 -11.95 20.33 38.40
C GLN A 26 -11.67 18.87 38.10
N ASN A 27 -12.16 17.94 38.91
CA ASN A 27 -12.02 16.51 38.69
C ASN A 27 -12.76 16.05 37.39
N GLN A 28 -13.95 16.61 37.12
CA GLN A 28 -14.67 16.37 35.89
C GLN A 28 -13.89 16.87 34.67
N ASN A 29 -13.34 18.08 34.76
CA ASN A 29 -12.53 18.63 33.65
C ASN A 29 -11.26 17.79 33.41
N LEU A 30 -10.63 17.32 34.48
CA LEU A 30 -9.45 16.46 34.38
C LEU A 30 -9.78 15.13 33.71
N SER A 31 -10.89 14.49 34.13
CA SER A 31 -11.35 13.24 33.49
C SER A 31 -11.67 13.42 31.99
N THR A 32 -12.27 14.55 31.64
CA THR A 32 -12.56 14.87 30.24
C THR A 32 -11.27 15.06 29.42
N LEU A 33 -10.29 15.77 30.00
CA LEU A 33 -8.97 15.94 29.38
C LEU A 33 -8.21 14.62 29.21
N GLU A 34 -8.28 13.74 30.20
CA GLU A 34 -7.68 12.40 30.10
C GLU A 34 -8.30 11.58 28.95
N GLN A 35 -9.62 11.62 28.83
CA GLN A 35 -10.31 10.95 27.71
C GLN A 35 -9.97 11.55 26.35
N ASP A 36 -9.86 12.87 26.27
CA ASP A 36 -9.46 13.57 25.04
C ASP A 36 -8.02 13.20 24.65
N ILE A 37 -7.11 13.12 25.61
CA ILE A 37 -5.71 12.71 25.40
C ILE A 37 -5.65 11.26 24.91
N LEU A 38 -6.40 10.34 25.51
CA LEU A 38 -6.47 8.95 25.07
C LEU A 38 -6.99 8.84 23.63
N GLY A 39 -8.06 9.57 23.30
CA GLY A 39 -8.63 9.60 21.96
C GLY A 39 -7.68 10.19 20.91
N GLN A 40 -6.86 11.17 21.30
CA GLN A 40 -5.83 11.72 20.41
C GLN A 40 -4.66 10.77 20.25
N THR A 41 -4.26 10.05 21.29
CA THR A 41 -3.20 9.05 21.25
C THR A 41 -3.57 7.92 20.28
N GLU A 42 -4.80 7.40 20.35
CA GLU A 42 -5.29 6.40 19.42
C GLU A 42 -5.28 6.89 17.97
N LYS A 43 -5.63 8.16 17.74
CA LYS A 43 -5.56 8.75 16.39
C LYS A 43 -4.13 8.87 15.88
N ILE A 44 -3.20 9.23 16.76
CA ILE A 44 -1.78 9.32 16.42
C ILE A 44 -1.23 7.93 16.08
N GLU A 45 -1.51 6.92 16.88
CA GLU A 45 -1.09 5.54 16.61
C GLU A 45 -1.66 5.02 15.28
N ASN A 46 -2.92 5.34 14.97
CA ASN A 46 -3.54 5.01 13.68
C ASN A 46 -2.86 5.72 12.49
N ILE A 47 -2.45 6.97 12.67
CA ILE A 47 -1.72 7.73 11.65
C ILE A 47 -0.32 7.15 11.47
N PHE A 48 0.38 6.82 12.55
CA PHE A 48 1.69 6.16 12.48
C PHE A 48 1.60 4.81 11.76
N GLY A 49 0.61 3.97 12.08
CA GLY A 49 0.38 2.72 11.37
C GLY A 49 0.18 2.92 9.85
N LYS A 50 -0.63 3.92 9.47
CA LYS A 50 -0.83 4.26 8.05
C LYS A 50 0.43 4.83 7.39
N VAL A 51 1.24 5.58 8.10
CA VAL A 51 2.52 6.11 7.60
C VAL A 51 3.52 4.97 7.44
N GLU A 52 3.57 4.02 8.36
CA GLU A 52 4.39 2.81 8.21
C GLU A 52 3.94 1.98 7.01
N ASP A 53 2.64 1.81 6.79
CA ASP A 53 2.09 1.13 5.62
C ASP A 53 2.46 1.85 4.31
N ILE A 54 2.44 3.17 4.29
CA ILE A 54 2.86 3.98 3.12
C ILE A 54 4.37 3.92 2.93
N THR A 55 5.15 3.88 4.01
CA THR A 55 6.62 3.85 3.95
C THR A 55 7.13 2.45 3.63
N THR A 56 6.44 1.42 4.08
CA THR A 56 6.69 0.02 3.72
C THR A 56 5.98 -0.41 2.45
N ALA A 57 4.97 0.30 1.98
CA ALA A 57 4.51 0.21 0.60
C ALA A 57 5.67 0.70 -0.27
N LYS A 58 6.64 -0.16 -0.45
CA LYS A 58 7.76 0.04 -1.37
C LYS A 58 7.14 0.53 -2.66
N MET A 59 7.50 1.73 -3.09
CA MET A 59 7.07 2.23 -4.39
C MET A 59 7.75 1.38 -5.45
N TYR A 60 7.05 0.33 -5.86
CA TYR A 60 7.46 -0.45 -7.02
C TYR A 60 6.92 0.21 -8.26
N ARG A 61 7.76 0.35 -9.24
CA ARG A 61 7.42 0.80 -10.58
C ARG A 61 7.81 -0.29 -11.55
N THR A 62 6.92 -0.59 -12.49
CA THR A 62 7.20 -1.50 -13.59
C THR A 62 7.36 -0.70 -14.89
N GLU A 63 8.25 -1.15 -15.73
CA GLU A 63 8.48 -0.60 -17.08
C GLU A 63 8.53 -1.74 -18.08
N LEU A 64 7.72 -1.64 -19.13
CA LEU A 64 7.75 -2.59 -20.22
C LEU A 64 8.67 -2.05 -21.32
N VAL A 65 9.75 -2.75 -21.56
CA VAL A 65 10.70 -2.43 -22.61
C VAL A 65 10.45 -3.35 -23.80
N VAL A 66 10.31 -2.76 -24.98
CA VAL A 66 10.10 -3.47 -26.24
C VAL A 66 11.36 -3.36 -27.08
N ASP A 67 11.97 -4.48 -27.40
CA ASP A 67 13.07 -4.58 -28.36
C ASP A 67 12.57 -5.29 -29.61
N GLY A 68 12.43 -4.53 -30.69
CA GLY A 68 11.88 -4.99 -31.95
C GLY A 68 10.84 -4.07 -32.56
N VAL A 69 9.86 -4.65 -33.22
CA VAL A 69 8.82 -3.91 -33.95
C VAL A 69 7.49 -3.91 -33.17
N ASN A 70 6.79 -2.81 -33.20
CA ASN A 70 5.44 -2.70 -32.62
C ASN A 70 4.34 -3.10 -33.62
N ILE A 71 4.68 -3.19 -34.89
CA ILE A 71 3.77 -3.56 -35.97
C ILE A 71 4.44 -4.64 -36.79
N PHE A 72 3.90 -5.86 -36.77
CA PHE A 72 4.34 -6.96 -37.60
C PHE A 72 3.78 -6.80 -39.00
N ARG A 73 4.65 -6.73 -40.03
CA ARG A 73 4.28 -6.62 -41.43
C ARG A 73 4.58 -7.88 -42.21
N ASP A 74 5.61 -8.60 -41.78
CA ASP A 74 6.11 -9.78 -42.47
C ASP A 74 6.13 -10.99 -41.53
N LYS A 75 5.88 -12.16 -42.06
CA LYS A 75 6.02 -13.41 -41.32
C LYS A 75 7.47 -13.59 -40.88
N GLY A 76 7.64 -13.97 -39.62
CA GLY A 76 8.95 -14.17 -39.01
C GLY A 76 9.53 -12.97 -38.28
N GLN A 77 8.85 -11.82 -38.31
CA GLN A 77 9.18 -10.73 -37.41
C GLN A 77 8.89 -11.13 -35.95
N LYS A 78 9.72 -10.65 -35.04
CA LYS A 78 9.61 -10.90 -33.62
C LYS A 78 9.98 -9.66 -32.84
N SER A 79 9.44 -9.56 -31.66
CA SER A 79 9.79 -8.54 -30.66
C SER A 79 10.02 -9.19 -29.31
N ILE A 80 10.98 -8.68 -28.57
CA ILE A 80 11.26 -9.13 -27.21
C ILE A 80 10.65 -8.11 -26.27
N LEU A 81 9.81 -8.58 -25.38
CA LEU A 81 9.22 -7.78 -24.31
C LEU A 81 9.93 -8.12 -23.00
N CYS A 82 10.49 -7.11 -22.34
CA CYS A 82 11.15 -7.25 -21.05
C CYS A 82 10.39 -6.43 -20.02
N CYS A 83 10.05 -7.03 -18.89
CA CYS A 83 9.47 -6.31 -17.76
C CYS A 83 10.58 -5.95 -16.78
N ARG A 84 10.82 -4.66 -16.59
CA ARG A 84 11.75 -4.13 -15.59
C ARG A 84 11.00 -3.69 -14.35
N VAL A 85 11.55 -4.01 -13.20
CA VAL A 85 10.97 -3.65 -11.90
C VAL A 85 11.95 -2.76 -11.16
N TYR A 86 11.44 -1.67 -10.66
CA TYR A 86 12.20 -0.70 -9.87
C TYR A 86 11.60 -0.60 -8.47
N SER A 87 12.47 -0.56 -7.48
CA SER A 87 12.12 -0.15 -6.12
C SER A 87 12.72 1.24 -5.91
N TRP A 88 11.86 2.25 -5.80
CA TRP A 88 12.28 3.65 -5.90
C TRP A 88 12.99 3.87 -7.25
N ASP A 89 14.21 4.36 -7.25
CA ASP A 89 15.01 4.59 -8.46
C ASP A 89 15.95 3.43 -8.82
N LYS A 90 15.97 2.36 -8.01
CA LYS A 90 16.86 1.23 -8.21
C LYS A 90 16.15 0.11 -8.97
N GLU A 91 16.75 -0.32 -10.08
CA GLU A 91 16.29 -1.54 -10.77
C GLU A 91 16.57 -2.78 -9.90
N ILE A 92 15.53 -3.59 -9.69
CA ILE A 92 15.57 -4.82 -8.90
C ILE A 92 15.15 -6.06 -9.69
N THR A 93 14.98 -5.95 -10.99
CA THR A 93 14.51 -7.04 -11.88
C THR A 93 15.30 -8.32 -11.67
N ASP A 94 16.62 -8.24 -11.54
CA ASP A 94 17.47 -9.41 -11.40
C ASP A 94 17.40 -10.06 -10.01
N THR A 95 16.98 -9.30 -9.01
CA THR A 95 16.84 -9.81 -7.64
C THR A 95 15.55 -10.57 -7.42
N LEU A 96 14.58 -10.42 -8.32
CA LEU A 96 13.29 -11.10 -8.22
C LEU A 96 13.37 -12.50 -8.84
N PRO A 97 12.70 -13.49 -8.25
CA PRO A 97 12.59 -14.81 -8.85
C PRO A 97 11.78 -14.74 -10.15
N ALA A 98 12.06 -15.61 -11.08
CA ALA A 98 11.33 -15.65 -12.36
C ALA A 98 9.82 -15.91 -12.17
N SER A 99 9.44 -16.66 -11.13
CA SER A 99 8.05 -16.92 -10.76
C SER A 99 7.24 -15.67 -10.39
N SER A 100 7.91 -14.57 -10.08
CA SER A 100 7.25 -13.28 -9.82
C SER A 100 6.63 -12.65 -11.06
N PHE A 101 7.03 -13.07 -12.25
CA PHE A 101 6.61 -12.48 -13.53
C PHE A 101 5.50 -13.32 -14.14
N VAL A 102 4.34 -12.71 -14.33
CA VAL A 102 3.17 -13.34 -14.95
C VAL A 102 2.76 -12.50 -16.15
N TRP A 103 2.95 -13.07 -17.33
CA TRP A 103 2.59 -12.43 -18.59
C TRP A 103 1.16 -12.74 -18.98
N HIS A 104 0.50 -11.75 -19.53
CA HIS A 104 -0.86 -11.85 -20.03
C HIS A 104 -0.95 -11.29 -21.45
N ARG A 105 -1.71 -11.99 -22.27
CA ARG A 105 -2.10 -11.55 -23.60
C ARG A 105 -3.59 -11.21 -23.62
N ASN A 106 -3.94 -10.18 -24.33
CA ASN A 106 -5.32 -9.86 -24.65
C ASN A 106 -5.43 -9.66 -26.17
N SER A 107 -5.91 -10.68 -26.85
CA SER A 107 -6.20 -10.71 -28.27
C SER A 107 -7.70 -10.68 -28.60
N GLY A 108 -8.55 -10.64 -27.57
CA GLY A 108 -10.00 -10.76 -27.68
C GLY A 108 -10.50 -12.21 -27.81
N ARG A 109 -9.62 -13.20 -27.61
CA ARG A 109 -9.93 -14.64 -27.62
C ARG A 109 -9.53 -15.25 -26.29
N GLU A 110 -10.43 -15.24 -25.35
CA GLU A 110 -10.17 -15.63 -23.94
C GLU A 110 -9.54 -17.01 -23.79
N ASP A 111 -10.02 -18.01 -24.54
CA ASP A 111 -9.52 -19.39 -24.47
C ASP A 111 -8.04 -19.47 -24.90
N LEU A 112 -7.69 -18.83 -26.02
CA LEU A 112 -6.33 -18.83 -26.55
C LEU A 112 -5.40 -17.94 -25.73
N ASP A 113 -5.95 -16.91 -25.11
CA ASP A 113 -5.18 -16.02 -24.23
C ASP A 113 -4.83 -16.73 -22.93
N ALA A 114 -5.74 -17.51 -22.35
CA ALA A 114 -5.47 -18.30 -21.16
C ALA A 114 -4.38 -19.38 -21.36
N ASP A 115 -4.38 -20.05 -22.52
CA ASP A 115 -3.36 -21.03 -22.87
C ASP A 115 -2.00 -20.35 -23.09
N TRP A 116 -2.00 -19.19 -23.74
CA TRP A 116 -0.80 -18.40 -23.97
C TRP A 116 -0.21 -17.92 -22.64
N ASP A 117 -1.04 -17.36 -21.74
CA ASP A 117 -0.65 -16.91 -20.40
C ASP A 117 -0.02 -18.05 -19.61
N SER A 118 -0.61 -19.23 -19.67
CA SER A 118 -0.12 -20.41 -18.96
C SER A 118 1.27 -20.83 -19.42
N SER A 119 1.56 -20.69 -20.72
CA SER A 119 2.84 -21.04 -21.33
C SER A 119 3.95 -20.01 -21.08
N HIS A 120 3.60 -18.77 -20.69
CA HIS A 120 4.56 -17.67 -20.50
C HIS A 120 4.73 -17.25 -19.02
N LYS A 121 4.31 -18.10 -18.09
CA LYS A 121 4.55 -17.88 -16.64
C LYS A 121 6.02 -18.02 -16.30
N GLY A 122 6.47 -17.18 -15.38
CA GLY A 122 7.81 -17.28 -14.81
C GLY A 122 8.93 -16.86 -15.79
N MET A 123 8.65 -15.92 -16.66
CA MET A 123 9.63 -15.38 -17.62
C MET A 123 9.83 -13.89 -17.38
N LYS A 124 11.07 -13.43 -17.18
CA LYS A 124 11.40 -12.00 -17.07
C LYS A 124 11.27 -11.27 -18.40
N SER A 125 11.45 -12.00 -19.49
CA SER A 125 11.28 -11.53 -20.86
C SER A 125 10.61 -12.61 -21.70
N ILE A 126 9.84 -12.19 -22.68
CA ILE A 126 9.16 -13.05 -23.64
C ILE A 126 9.47 -12.61 -25.06
N THR A 127 9.38 -13.55 -25.99
CA THR A 127 9.45 -13.25 -27.42
C THR A 127 8.06 -13.37 -28.02
N VAL A 128 7.57 -12.28 -28.57
CA VAL A 128 6.30 -12.21 -29.28
C VAL A 128 6.56 -12.28 -30.79
N THR A 129 5.79 -13.10 -31.45
CA THR A 129 5.90 -13.34 -32.90
C THR A 129 4.60 -12.98 -33.61
N THR A 130 4.60 -13.06 -34.95
CA THR A 130 3.38 -12.89 -35.76
C THR A 130 2.31 -13.93 -35.48
N GLU A 131 2.66 -15.06 -34.89
CA GLU A 131 1.69 -16.11 -34.49
C GLU A 131 0.93 -15.72 -33.21
N ASP A 132 1.54 -14.92 -32.35
CA ASP A 132 0.93 -14.44 -31.13
C ASP A 132 -0.05 -13.27 -31.37
N VAL A 133 0.03 -12.65 -32.55
CA VAL A 133 -0.77 -11.47 -32.90
C VAL A 133 -1.50 -11.75 -34.23
N THR A 134 -2.78 -12.09 -34.15
CA THR A 134 -3.59 -12.41 -35.35
C THR A 134 -4.01 -11.14 -36.12
N GLU A 135 -4.57 -10.18 -35.39
CA GLU A 135 -4.96 -8.85 -35.92
C GLU A 135 -4.36 -7.77 -35.04
N ASN A 136 -4.69 -7.82 -33.76
CA ASN A 136 -4.10 -7.01 -32.71
C ASN A 136 -4.04 -7.81 -31.41
N ALA A 137 -3.07 -7.54 -30.58
CA ALA A 137 -2.98 -8.06 -29.24
C ALA A 137 -2.25 -7.07 -28.35
N SER A 138 -2.68 -6.97 -27.11
CA SER A 138 -1.96 -6.25 -26.07
C SER A 138 -1.33 -7.24 -25.10
N PHE A 139 -0.15 -6.88 -24.62
CA PHE A 139 0.61 -7.70 -23.67
C PHE A 139 0.89 -6.86 -22.42
N TYR A 140 0.77 -7.45 -21.27
CA TYR A 140 1.16 -6.85 -20.01
C TYR A 140 1.78 -7.89 -19.09
N CYS A 141 2.59 -7.42 -18.16
CA CYS A 141 3.24 -8.26 -17.16
C CYS A 141 2.77 -7.85 -15.78
N GLU A 142 2.23 -8.80 -15.03
CA GLU A 142 1.90 -8.64 -13.63
C GLU A 142 3.06 -9.13 -12.78
N ILE A 143 3.39 -8.39 -11.72
CA ILE A 143 4.48 -8.74 -10.79
C ILE A 143 3.89 -9.09 -9.43
N THR A 144 4.18 -10.31 -8.99
CA THR A 144 3.87 -10.78 -7.64
C THR A 144 5.12 -10.66 -6.77
N LEU A 145 5.05 -9.84 -5.73
CA LEU A 145 6.17 -9.55 -4.81
C LEU A 145 5.98 -10.23 -3.47
#